data_e5c5f848ac7cb571d42b554096e68c0f
#
_entry.id   e5c5f848ac7cb571d42b554096e68c0f
#
_cell.length_a   1.000
_cell.length_b   1.000
_cell.length_c   1.000
_cell.angle_alpha   90.00
_cell.angle_beta   90.00
_cell.angle_gamma   90.00
#
_symmetry.space_group_name_H-M   'P 1'
#
loop_
_entity.id
_entity.type
_entity.pdbx_description
1 polymer ?
#
loop_
_entity_poly.entity_id
_entity_poly.type
_entity_poly.pdbx_seq_one_letter_code
_entity_poly.pdbx_strand_id
1 'polypeptide(L)'
;MQQLQVTACTLVSKSRKSNSSCRCISRVSTNSMLGTSTCQIVQTKIGRTNVAVVDCPGFNDTTRSDTEVLGEIAKVLSSQYLFSKKLRLRGILYLRDITKIRMEGSDVKTLNLFSRLVGKEAFPHVVFVTTMWGRLDAEGQKTAYKREKELKGDFWREMILEGSYVQRFEATKDPAEGIISQLVGDADPVILQIQHELIDKELQLSATSAGAVLAPEVEERLGESKSKLQRFRDRLARESNGSVQKLVLIDIEKAEKVRNQAQSDKNKLQDKVGSDMKTKIKGGSSNWQDNLRTICTVLGLGLSIVADVVLPLAGVSCTVM
;
A
#
# COMPACT_ATOMS: atom_id res chain seq x y z
N MET A 1 16.22 -4.96 5.51
CA MET A 1 15.34 -3.77 5.72
C MET A 1 13.91 -4.22 5.44
N GLN A 2 13.07 -4.37 6.46
CA GLN A 2 11.66 -4.74 6.29
C GLN A 2 10.82 -3.46 6.22
N GLN A 3 10.05 -3.37 5.16
CA GLN A 3 9.21 -2.22 4.79
C GLN A 3 8.01 -2.05 5.72
N LEU A 4 7.58 -0.81 5.91
CA LEU A 4 6.25 -0.47 6.37
C LEU A 4 5.25 -0.84 5.27
N GLN A 5 4.39 -1.82 5.55
CA GLN A 5 3.33 -2.19 4.63
C GLN A 5 2.05 -1.44 5.00
N VAL A 6 1.57 -0.63 4.08
CA VAL A 6 0.15 -0.28 4.03
C VAL A 6 -0.52 -1.47 3.37
N THR A 7 -1.04 -2.38 4.18
CA THR A 7 -1.62 -3.62 3.67
C THR A 7 -3.09 -3.67 3.96
N ALA A 8 -3.79 -4.02 2.92
CA ALA A 8 -5.15 -4.54 2.88
C ALA A 8 -6.29 -3.55 3.04
N CYS A 9 -6.81 -3.15 1.89
CA CYS A 9 -8.19 -2.73 1.78
C CYS A 9 -9.10 -3.97 1.82
N THR A 10 -10.03 -4.05 2.75
CA THR A 10 -10.97 -5.17 2.83
C THR A 10 -12.21 -4.86 2.00
N LEU A 11 -12.38 -5.59 0.89
CA LEU A 11 -13.53 -5.48 0.01
C LEU A 11 -14.55 -6.57 0.36
N VAL A 12 -15.81 -6.21 0.56
CA VAL A 12 -16.86 -7.14 0.94
C VAL A 12 -18.02 -7.13 -0.05
N SER A 13 -18.49 -8.32 -0.41
CA SER A 13 -19.74 -8.51 -1.16
C SER A 13 -20.77 -9.18 -0.27
N LYS A 14 -21.96 -8.57 -0.13
CA LYS A 14 -23.14 -9.28 0.40
C LYS A 14 -23.67 -10.22 -0.69
N SER A 15 -23.46 -11.54 -0.54
CA SER A 15 -24.08 -12.55 -1.38
C SER A 15 -25.37 -13.05 -0.72
N ARG A 16 -26.51 -12.95 -1.44
CA ARG A 16 -27.65 -13.84 -1.21
C ARG A 16 -27.32 -15.17 -1.85
N LYS A 17 -27.37 -16.23 -1.04
CA LYS A 17 -27.34 -17.68 -1.35
C LYS A 17 -26.95 -18.09 -2.78
N SER A 18 -25.80 -18.74 -2.92
CA SER A 18 -25.63 -19.84 -3.88
C SER A 18 -24.68 -20.88 -3.28
N ASN A 19 -25.19 -22.10 -3.15
CA ASN A 19 -24.41 -23.31 -2.89
C ASN A 19 -23.54 -23.57 -4.14
N SER A 20 -22.24 -23.47 -4.02
CA SER A 20 -21.34 -24.19 -4.92
C SER A 20 -20.05 -24.50 -4.17
N SER A 21 -19.88 -25.79 -3.92
CA SER A 21 -18.63 -26.39 -3.47
C SER A 21 -17.59 -26.24 -4.59
N CYS A 22 -16.58 -25.42 -4.39
CA CYS A 22 -15.38 -25.44 -5.22
C CYS A 22 -14.18 -25.82 -4.36
N ARG A 23 -13.72 -27.04 -4.55
CA ARG A 23 -12.38 -27.48 -4.15
C ARG A 23 -11.39 -26.95 -5.19
N CYS A 24 -10.61 -25.98 -4.86
CA CYS A 24 -9.40 -25.65 -5.60
C CYS A 24 -8.28 -25.33 -4.62
N ILE A 25 -7.40 -26.28 -4.46
CA ILE A 25 -6.12 -26.11 -3.76
C ILE A 25 -5.18 -25.49 -4.79
N SER A 26 -4.85 -24.22 -4.67
CA SER A 26 -3.73 -23.63 -5.39
C SER A 26 -2.68 -23.16 -4.38
N ARG A 27 -1.47 -23.71 -4.53
CA ARG A 27 -0.29 -23.37 -3.74
C ARG A 27 0.03 -21.89 -3.94
N VAL A 28 0.02 -21.12 -2.88
CA VAL A 28 0.66 -19.81 -2.85
C VAL A 28 2.17 -20.04 -2.95
N SER A 29 2.81 -19.43 -3.94
CA SER A 29 4.25 -19.53 -4.16
C SER A 29 5.03 -19.03 -2.94
N THR A 30 5.83 -19.92 -2.35
CA THR A 30 6.67 -19.67 -1.16
C THR A 30 8.02 -19.05 -1.50
N ASN A 31 8.12 -18.17 -2.48
CA ASN A 31 9.35 -17.44 -2.79
C ASN A 31 9.22 -15.97 -2.37
N SER A 32 9.21 -15.71 -1.07
CA SER A 32 9.13 -14.34 -0.54
C SER A 32 10.33 -13.98 0.32
N MET A 33 11.52 -13.92 -0.28
CA MET A 33 12.59 -13.06 0.25
C MET A 33 12.51 -11.60 -0.25
N LEU A 34 11.56 -11.31 -1.13
CA LEU A 34 11.30 -9.98 -1.69
C LEU A 34 9.91 -9.53 -1.24
N GLY A 35 9.78 -8.33 -0.70
CA GLY A 35 8.50 -7.73 -0.33
C GLY A 35 7.50 -7.72 -1.50
N THR A 36 6.23 -7.49 -1.22
CA THR A 36 5.15 -7.42 -2.22
C THR A 36 5.48 -6.35 -3.27
N SER A 37 5.85 -6.78 -4.47
CA SER A 37 6.28 -5.87 -5.55
C SER A 37 5.11 -5.24 -6.31
N THR A 38 3.93 -5.86 -6.27
CA THR A 38 2.69 -5.40 -6.92
C THR A 38 1.50 -5.72 -6.04
N CYS A 39 0.42 -4.94 -6.15
CA CYS A 39 -0.82 -5.27 -5.44
C CYS A 39 -1.30 -6.68 -5.77
N GLN A 40 -1.78 -7.39 -4.77
CA GLN A 40 -2.38 -8.72 -4.93
C GLN A 40 -3.76 -8.74 -4.30
N ILE A 41 -4.68 -9.50 -4.88
CA ILE A 41 -6.03 -9.66 -4.35
C ILE A 41 -6.22 -11.09 -3.89
N VAL A 42 -6.54 -11.24 -2.61
CA VAL A 42 -6.81 -12.54 -1.98
C VAL A 42 -8.28 -12.61 -1.62
N GLN A 43 -8.98 -13.59 -2.17
CA GLN A 43 -10.39 -13.86 -1.83
C GLN A 43 -10.47 -14.92 -0.73
N THR A 44 -11.34 -14.67 0.24
CA THR A 44 -11.63 -15.60 1.33
C THR A 44 -13.09 -15.47 1.79
N LYS A 45 -13.47 -16.29 2.76
CA LYS A 45 -14.75 -16.19 3.44
C LYS A 45 -14.54 -16.03 4.94
N ILE A 46 -15.30 -15.12 5.53
CA ILE A 46 -15.40 -14.96 6.98
C ILE A 46 -16.85 -15.22 7.36
N GLY A 47 -17.08 -16.34 8.01
CA GLY A 47 -18.44 -16.83 8.24
C GLY A 47 -19.21 -17.00 6.91
N ARG A 48 -20.30 -16.23 6.75
CA ARG A 48 -21.11 -16.24 5.51
C ARG A 48 -20.77 -15.14 4.52
N THR A 49 -19.78 -14.30 4.83
CA THR A 49 -19.43 -13.13 4.04
C THR A 49 -18.23 -13.42 3.15
N ASN A 50 -18.36 -13.12 1.84
CA ASN A 50 -17.23 -13.17 0.94
C ASN A 50 -16.39 -11.90 1.13
N VAL A 51 -15.10 -12.05 1.29
CA VAL A 51 -14.15 -10.99 1.55
C VAL A 51 -13.03 -11.06 0.51
N ALA A 52 -12.60 -9.92 0.01
CA ALA A 52 -11.37 -9.80 -0.74
C ALA A 52 -10.43 -8.87 0.03
N VAL A 53 -9.22 -9.35 0.26
CA VAL A 53 -8.15 -8.57 0.89
C VAL A 53 -7.19 -8.15 -0.22
N VAL A 54 -6.93 -6.85 -0.31
CA VAL A 54 -5.93 -6.31 -1.24
C VAL A 54 -4.65 -6.10 -0.47
N ASP A 55 -3.62 -6.86 -0.80
CA ASP A 55 -2.27 -6.65 -0.30
C ASP A 55 -1.54 -5.65 -1.22
N CYS A 56 -1.11 -4.54 -0.65
CA CYS A 56 -0.45 -3.47 -1.38
C CYS A 56 1.04 -3.41 -1.03
N PRO A 57 1.92 -3.01 -1.97
CA PRO A 57 3.32 -2.75 -1.64
C PRO A 57 3.42 -1.62 -0.61
N GLY A 58 4.44 -1.71 0.24
CA GLY A 58 4.69 -0.69 1.25
C GLY A 58 5.34 0.56 0.66
N PHE A 59 5.06 1.71 1.25
CA PHE A 59 5.87 2.92 1.03
C PHE A 59 7.25 2.77 1.66
N ASN A 60 8.20 3.60 1.23
CA ASN A 60 9.61 3.55 1.64
C ASN A 60 10.30 2.23 1.21
N ASP A 61 9.93 1.72 0.02
CA ASP A 61 10.58 0.58 -0.60
C ASP A 61 11.96 0.97 -1.14
N THR A 62 12.95 0.10 -1.00
CA THR A 62 14.29 0.32 -1.54
C THR A 62 14.38 0.15 -3.05
N THR A 63 13.41 -0.53 -3.65
CA THR A 63 13.40 -0.88 -5.08
C THR A 63 12.42 -0.05 -5.90
N ARG A 64 11.44 0.58 -5.25
CA ARG A 64 10.38 1.37 -5.89
C ARG A 64 10.22 2.72 -5.23
N SER A 65 9.86 3.73 -6.02
CA SER A 65 9.53 5.05 -5.45
C SER A 65 8.14 5.06 -4.80
N ASP A 66 7.98 5.92 -3.78
CA ASP A 66 6.67 6.14 -3.14
C ASP A 66 5.61 6.61 -4.16
N THR A 67 6.04 7.29 -5.23
CA THR A 67 5.16 7.70 -6.33
C THR A 67 4.63 6.51 -7.12
N GLU A 68 5.47 5.51 -7.39
CA GLU A 68 5.04 4.27 -8.05
C GLU A 68 4.04 3.50 -7.20
N VAL A 69 4.32 3.37 -5.91
CA VAL A 69 3.44 2.70 -4.95
C VAL A 69 2.11 3.42 -4.84
N LEU A 70 2.12 4.75 -4.69
CA LEU A 70 0.89 5.56 -4.63
C LEU A 70 0.06 5.41 -5.92
N GLY A 71 0.71 5.45 -7.09
CA GLY A 71 0.03 5.27 -8.38
C GLY A 71 -0.64 3.91 -8.52
N GLU A 72 -0.01 2.85 -8.03
CA GLU A 72 -0.58 1.50 -8.05
C GLU A 72 -1.78 1.35 -7.10
N ILE A 73 -1.64 1.82 -5.87
CA ILE A 73 -2.73 1.86 -4.88
C ILE A 73 -3.91 2.69 -5.43
N ALA A 74 -3.63 3.86 -6.02
CA ALA A 74 -4.63 4.73 -6.61
C ALA A 74 -5.43 4.04 -7.73
N LYS A 75 -4.78 3.25 -8.59
CA LYS A 75 -5.44 2.47 -9.65
C LYS A 75 -6.38 1.42 -9.07
N VAL A 76 -5.93 0.66 -8.05
CA VAL A 76 -6.76 -0.36 -7.39
C VAL A 76 -7.97 0.28 -6.72
N LEU A 77 -7.77 1.34 -5.94
CA LEU A 77 -8.84 2.03 -5.23
C LEU A 77 -9.83 2.71 -6.18
N SER A 78 -9.35 3.34 -7.26
CA SER A 78 -10.21 3.92 -8.30
C SER A 78 -11.05 2.84 -8.99
N SER A 79 -10.44 1.71 -9.33
CA SER A 79 -11.15 0.58 -9.94
C SER A 79 -12.20 0.00 -9.01
N GLN A 80 -11.89 -0.15 -7.73
CA GLN A 80 -12.84 -0.61 -6.71
C GLN A 80 -14.01 0.38 -6.56
N TYR A 81 -13.73 1.68 -6.54
CA TYR A 81 -14.75 2.71 -6.41
C TYR A 81 -15.77 2.68 -7.56
N LEU A 82 -15.32 2.44 -8.80
CA LEU A 82 -16.19 2.27 -9.95
C LEU A 82 -17.15 1.06 -9.82
N PHE A 83 -16.77 0.07 -9.02
CA PHE A 83 -17.61 -1.08 -8.68
C PHE A 83 -18.21 -1.00 -7.25
N SER A 84 -18.21 0.15 -6.60
CA SER A 84 -18.57 0.32 -5.18
C SER A 84 -19.96 -0.20 -4.80
N LYS A 85 -20.92 -0.23 -5.74
CA LYS A 85 -22.25 -0.85 -5.53
C LYS A 85 -22.17 -2.34 -5.25
N LYS A 86 -21.12 -3.04 -5.71
CA LYS A 86 -20.92 -4.49 -5.62
C LYS A 86 -19.69 -4.88 -4.79
N LEU A 87 -18.63 -4.10 -4.90
CA LEU A 87 -17.39 -4.25 -4.15
C LEU A 87 -17.29 -3.10 -3.15
N ARG A 88 -17.71 -3.34 -1.91
CA ARG A 88 -17.73 -2.31 -0.89
C ARG A 88 -16.45 -2.33 -0.08
N LEU A 89 -15.73 -1.21 -0.04
CA LEU A 89 -14.62 -1.04 0.88
C LEU A 89 -15.18 -0.95 2.31
N ARG A 90 -14.62 -1.74 3.23
CA ARG A 90 -15.08 -1.80 4.63
C ARG A 90 -14.07 -1.25 5.60
N GLY A 91 -12.79 -1.34 5.27
CA GLY A 91 -11.76 -0.79 6.12
C GLY A 91 -10.37 -0.98 5.56
N ILE A 92 -9.42 -0.41 6.25
CA ILE A 92 -8.01 -0.41 5.89
C ILE A 92 -7.20 -0.88 7.09
N LEU A 93 -6.24 -1.76 6.84
CA LEU A 93 -5.27 -2.22 7.82
C LEU A 93 -3.94 -1.50 7.58
N TYR A 94 -3.42 -0.84 8.59
CA TYR A 94 -2.08 -0.28 8.59
C TYR A 94 -1.17 -1.15 9.44
N LEU A 95 -0.28 -1.91 8.81
CA LEU A 95 0.57 -2.87 9.50
C LEU A 95 1.88 -2.22 9.96
N ARG A 96 2.25 -2.46 11.22
CA ARG A 96 3.51 -2.00 11.81
C ARG A 96 4.24 -3.14 12.49
N ASP A 97 5.46 -3.40 12.06
CA ASP A 97 6.38 -4.28 12.76
C ASP A 97 6.81 -3.65 14.10
N ILE A 98 6.40 -4.28 15.22
CA ILE A 98 6.67 -3.76 16.56
C ILE A 98 8.14 -3.96 16.99
N THR A 99 8.90 -4.79 16.29
CA THR A 99 10.33 -4.98 16.56
C THR A 99 11.17 -3.77 16.14
N LYS A 100 10.67 -2.94 15.22
CA LYS A 100 11.32 -1.70 14.81
C LYS A 100 11.37 -0.70 15.97
N ILE A 101 12.59 -0.27 16.32
CA ILE A 101 12.86 0.45 17.58
C ILE A 101 12.33 1.89 17.56
N ARG A 102 12.38 2.57 16.42
CA ARG A 102 12.04 4.00 16.32
C ARG A 102 11.15 4.27 15.12
N MET A 103 10.40 5.37 15.20
CA MET A 103 9.78 6.01 14.04
C MET A 103 10.83 6.91 13.39
N GLU A 104 11.30 6.50 12.21
CA GLU A 104 12.21 7.31 11.40
C GLU A 104 11.44 8.40 10.64
N GLY A 105 12.14 9.41 10.12
CA GLY A 105 11.51 10.47 9.33
C GLY A 105 10.73 9.92 8.12
N SER A 106 11.23 8.86 7.49
CA SER A 106 10.54 8.13 6.42
C SER A 106 9.24 7.45 6.88
N ASP A 107 9.21 6.91 8.10
CA ASP A 107 8.00 6.31 8.69
C ASP A 107 6.93 7.38 8.96
N VAL A 108 7.35 8.54 9.48
CA VAL A 108 6.45 9.69 9.72
C VAL A 108 5.89 10.21 8.40
N LYS A 109 6.72 10.34 7.38
CA LYS A 109 6.30 10.70 6.01
C LYS A 109 5.27 9.71 5.47
N THR A 110 5.54 8.40 5.61
CA THR A 110 4.62 7.33 5.18
C THR A 110 3.28 7.42 5.90
N LEU A 111 3.29 7.67 7.21
CA LEU A 111 2.06 7.84 7.99
C LEU A 111 1.27 9.08 7.53
N ASN A 112 1.95 10.20 7.27
CA ASN A 112 1.31 11.41 6.72
C ASN A 112 0.71 11.14 5.34
N LEU A 113 1.45 10.48 4.45
CA LEU A 113 0.96 10.09 3.13
C LEU A 113 -0.28 9.19 3.25
N PHE A 114 -0.25 8.20 4.14
CA PHE A 114 -1.37 7.31 4.43
C PHE A 114 -2.58 8.08 4.95
N SER A 115 -2.42 8.96 5.93
CA SER A 115 -3.53 9.74 6.48
C SER A 115 -4.20 10.62 5.42
N ARG A 116 -3.42 11.21 4.49
CA ARG A 116 -3.92 12.00 3.37
C ARG A 116 -4.62 11.18 2.30
N LEU A 117 -4.14 9.95 2.07
CA LEU A 117 -4.77 9.00 1.15
C LEU A 117 -6.14 8.57 1.66
N VAL A 118 -6.23 8.25 2.95
CA VAL A 118 -7.45 7.76 3.59
C VAL A 118 -8.45 8.89 3.76
N GLY A 119 -8.03 10.02 4.30
CA GLY A 119 -8.88 11.15 4.65
C GLY A 119 -9.57 10.97 6.01
N LYS A 120 -9.86 12.10 6.65
CA LYS A 120 -10.36 12.15 8.02
C LYS A 120 -11.68 11.42 8.23
N GLU A 121 -12.60 11.54 7.27
CA GLU A 121 -13.90 10.87 7.27
C GLU A 121 -13.81 9.33 7.35
N ALA A 122 -12.69 8.77 6.86
CA ALA A 122 -12.49 7.33 6.83
C ALA A 122 -11.64 6.79 7.99
N PHE A 123 -11.17 7.62 8.91
CA PHE A 123 -10.38 7.17 10.07
C PHE A 123 -11.10 6.14 10.95
N PRO A 124 -12.42 6.20 11.19
CA PRO A 124 -13.13 5.14 11.93
C PRO A 124 -13.04 3.74 11.30
N HIS A 125 -12.66 3.67 10.03
CA HIS A 125 -12.48 2.41 9.28
C HIS A 125 -11.02 1.97 9.19
N VAL A 126 -10.11 2.62 9.92
CA VAL A 126 -8.68 2.29 9.95
C VAL A 126 -8.36 1.48 11.19
N VAL A 127 -7.67 0.36 10.98
CA VAL A 127 -7.11 -0.46 12.06
C VAL A 127 -5.60 -0.44 11.95
N PHE A 128 -4.95 0.09 12.96
CA PHE A 128 -3.52 -0.06 13.15
C PHE A 128 -3.22 -1.44 13.71
N VAL A 129 -2.44 -2.24 12.99
CA VAL A 129 -2.12 -3.62 13.42
C VAL A 129 -0.64 -3.71 13.73
N THR A 130 -0.31 -3.96 15.00
CA THR A 130 1.07 -4.25 15.40
C THR A 130 1.36 -5.73 15.22
N THR A 131 2.49 -6.05 14.57
CA THR A 131 2.86 -7.41 14.15
C THR A 131 4.21 -7.81 14.75
N MET A 132 4.65 -9.06 14.50
CA MET A 132 5.95 -9.62 14.91
C MET A 132 6.15 -9.80 16.42
N TRP A 133 5.09 -9.81 17.20
CA TRP A 133 5.14 -10.04 18.65
C TRP A 133 5.81 -11.37 19.05
N GLY A 134 5.55 -12.44 18.27
CA GLY A 134 6.13 -13.77 18.52
C GLY A 134 7.65 -13.87 18.27
N ARG A 135 8.30 -12.81 17.74
CA ARG A 135 9.77 -12.76 17.56
C ARG A 135 10.50 -12.19 18.77
N LEU A 136 9.77 -11.71 19.77
CA LEU A 136 10.31 -11.02 20.92
C LEU A 136 10.39 -11.98 22.13
N ASP A 137 11.51 -11.95 22.82
CA ASP A 137 11.66 -12.53 24.15
C ASP A 137 10.93 -11.67 25.20
N ALA A 138 10.95 -12.09 26.45
CA ALA A 138 10.24 -11.41 27.55
C ALA A 138 10.67 -9.94 27.74
N GLU A 139 11.96 -9.63 27.55
CA GLU A 139 12.46 -8.24 27.67
C GLU A 139 12.10 -7.42 26.44
N GLY A 140 12.20 -8.02 25.26
CA GLY A 140 11.74 -7.43 24.00
C GLY A 140 10.26 -7.08 24.03
N GLN A 141 9.41 -7.95 24.61
CA GLN A 141 7.99 -7.67 24.78
C GLN A 141 7.73 -6.46 25.69
N LYS A 142 8.42 -6.34 26.82
CA LYS A 142 8.29 -5.15 27.69
C LYS A 142 8.62 -3.86 26.93
N THR A 143 9.66 -3.90 26.10
CA THR A 143 10.05 -2.77 25.28
C THR A 143 9.01 -2.50 24.17
N ALA A 144 8.46 -3.52 23.56
CA ALA A 144 7.42 -3.42 22.55
C ALA A 144 6.11 -2.81 23.10
N TYR A 145 5.72 -3.14 24.35
CA TYR A 145 4.59 -2.48 25.01
C TYR A 145 4.79 -0.97 25.18
N LYS A 146 6.01 -0.54 25.52
CA LYS A 146 6.34 0.89 25.63
C LYS A 146 6.24 1.57 24.25
N ARG A 147 6.77 0.93 23.19
CA ARG A 147 6.66 1.43 21.80
C ARG A 147 5.23 1.53 21.33
N GLU A 148 4.41 0.51 21.59
CA GLU A 148 3.00 0.57 21.21
C GLU A 148 2.28 1.72 21.91
N LYS A 149 2.61 2.01 23.18
CA LYS A 149 2.08 3.16 23.92
C LYS A 149 2.52 4.48 23.26
N GLU A 150 3.79 4.62 22.88
CA GLU A 150 4.33 5.77 22.16
C GLU A 150 3.62 5.94 20.80
N LEU A 151 3.50 4.86 20.01
CA LEU A 151 2.78 4.91 18.74
C LEU A 151 1.34 5.43 18.91
N LYS A 152 0.62 4.95 19.92
CA LYS A 152 -0.76 5.39 20.22
C LYS A 152 -0.83 6.82 20.75
N GLY A 153 0.15 7.25 21.55
CA GLY A 153 0.14 8.55 22.21
C GLY A 153 0.61 9.70 21.32
N ASP A 154 1.55 9.43 20.41
CA ASP A 154 2.23 10.46 19.65
C ASP A 154 1.87 10.38 18.15
N PHE A 155 2.16 9.24 17.50
CA PHE A 155 2.07 9.15 16.05
C PHE A 155 0.67 8.85 15.52
N TRP A 156 -0.10 7.98 16.17
CA TRP A 156 -1.44 7.58 15.74
C TRP A 156 -2.56 8.32 16.47
N ARG A 157 -2.20 9.18 17.41
CA ARG A 157 -3.13 9.84 18.33
C ARG A 157 -4.27 10.54 17.59
N GLU A 158 -3.96 11.36 16.59
CA GLU A 158 -4.97 12.11 15.85
C GLU A 158 -6.00 11.16 15.21
N MET A 159 -5.54 10.13 14.52
CA MET A 159 -6.42 9.17 13.87
C MET A 159 -7.22 8.33 14.88
N ILE A 160 -6.62 8.00 16.03
CA ILE A 160 -7.32 7.27 17.12
C ILE A 160 -8.42 8.14 17.73
N LEU A 161 -8.18 9.42 17.96
CA LEU A 161 -9.18 10.36 18.47
C LEU A 161 -10.37 10.53 17.50
N GLU A 162 -10.14 10.35 16.22
CA GLU A 162 -11.15 10.38 15.16
C GLU A 162 -11.74 8.98 14.86
N GLY A 163 -11.50 7.98 15.71
CA GLY A 163 -12.18 6.69 15.67
C GLY A 163 -11.36 5.51 15.14
N SER A 164 -10.10 5.70 14.72
CA SER A 164 -9.22 4.56 14.42
C SER A 164 -8.89 3.78 15.67
N TYR A 165 -8.61 2.48 15.53
CA TYR A 165 -8.24 1.66 16.68
C TYR A 165 -7.00 0.80 16.39
N VAL A 166 -6.43 0.25 17.47
CA VAL A 166 -5.17 -0.50 17.42
C VAL A 166 -5.40 -1.93 17.85
N GLN A 167 -4.92 -2.88 17.08
CA GLN A 167 -4.95 -4.30 17.40
C GLN A 167 -3.56 -4.92 17.29
N ARG A 168 -3.33 -6.00 18.07
CA ARG A 168 -2.14 -6.83 17.97
C ARG A 168 -2.44 -8.05 17.12
N PHE A 169 -1.47 -8.42 16.32
CA PHE A 169 -1.52 -9.63 15.53
C PHE A 169 -0.44 -10.62 16.02
N GLU A 170 -0.86 -11.73 16.57
CA GLU A 170 -0.01 -12.77 17.15
C GLU A 170 0.21 -13.96 16.20
N ALA A 171 0.16 -13.72 14.90
CA ALA A 171 0.47 -14.69 13.84
C ALA A 171 -0.28 -16.04 13.96
N THR A 172 -1.50 -16.03 14.50
CA THR A 172 -2.41 -17.16 14.54
C THR A 172 -3.64 -16.88 13.68
N LYS A 173 -4.42 -17.92 13.34
CA LYS A 173 -5.61 -17.78 12.50
C LYS A 173 -6.70 -16.93 13.14
N ASP A 174 -6.98 -17.18 14.42
CA ASP A 174 -8.10 -16.56 15.13
C ASP A 174 -7.98 -15.02 15.23
N PRO A 175 -6.79 -14.43 15.57
CA PRO A 175 -6.62 -12.99 15.54
C PRO A 175 -6.81 -12.36 14.15
N ALA A 176 -6.38 -13.03 13.08
CA ALA A 176 -6.55 -12.51 11.72
C ALA A 176 -8.04 -12.43 11.34
N GLU A 177 -8.79 -13.51 11.58
CA GLU A 177 -10.24 -13.54 11.37
C GLU A 177 -10.95 -12.52 12.27
N GLY A 178 -10.53 -12.37 13.52
CA GLY A 178 -11.08 -11.39 14.47
C GLY A 178 -10.94 -9.95 13.96
N ILE A 179 -9.74 -9.57 13.50
CA ILE A 179 -9.46 -8.23 12.97
C ILE A 179 -10.35 -7.94 11.75
N ILE A 180 -10.45 -8.88 10.81
CA ILE A 180 -11.22 -8.67 9.59
C ILE A 180 -12.72 -8.78 9.87
N SER A 181 -13.17 -9.68 10.76
CA SER A 181 -14.58 -9.81 11.16
C SER A 181 -15.12 -8.50 11.74
N GLN A 182 -14.33 -7.79 12.52
CA GLN A 182 -14.69 -6.52 13.09
C GLN A 182 -14.92 -5.44 12.01
N LEU A 183 -14.09 -5.42 10.96
CA LEU A 183 -14.28 -4.52 9.81
C LEU A 183 -15.48 -4.91 8.94
N VAL A 184 -15.79 -6.21 8.86
CA VAL A 184 -16.84 -6.75 7.99
C VAL A 184 -18.23 -6.69 8.64
N GLY A 185 -18.31 -6.78 9.97
CA GLY A 185 -19.57 -6.98 10.70
C GLY A 185 -20.53 -5.80 10.59
N ASP A 186 -20.23 -4.70 11.26
CA ASP A 186 -21.16 -3.59 11.49
C ASP A 186 -20.77 -2.27 10.78
N ALA A 187 -19.59 -2.22 10.16
CA ALA A 187 -19.14 -1.00 9.53
C ALA A 187 -19.91 -0.70 8.23
N ASP A 188 -20.32 0.54 8.04
CA ASP A 188 -20.80 1.00 6.74
C ASP A 188 -19.69 1.00 5.70
N PRO A 189 -20.03 0.95 4.40
CA PRO A 189 -19.02 1.13 3.35
C PRO A 189 -18.35 2.48 3.45
N VAL A 190 -17.04 2.50 3.29
CA VAL A 190 -16.25 3.73 3.33
C VAL A 190 -15.76 4.13 1.94
N ILE A 191 -15.69 5.42 1.71
CA ILE A 191 -15.05 6.04 0.54
C ILE A 191 -13.83 6.80 1.06
N LEU A 192 -12.68 6.57 0.44
CA LEU A 192 -11.45 7.22 0.83
C LEU A 192 -11.30 8.58 0.13
N GLN A 193 -10.56 9.48 0.76
CA GLN A 193 -10.26 10.80 0.20
C GLN A 193 -9.70 10.71 -1.22
N ILE A 194 -8.74 9.82 -1.45
CA ILE A 194 -8.12 9.65 -2.77
C ILE A 194 -9.11 9.18 -3.84
N GLN A 195 -10.12 8.36 -3.48
CA GLN A 195 -11.16 7.91 -4.42
C GLN A 195 -12.04 9.07 -4.86
N HIS A 196 -12.46 9.88 -3.90
CA HIS A 196 -13.24 11.10 -4.17
C HIS A 196 -12.44 12.09 -5.03
N GLU A 197 -11.18 12.31 -4.71
CA GLU A 197 -10.32 13.23 -5.45
C GLU A 197 -10.06 12.77 -6.90
N LEU A 198 -9.78 11.48 -7.10
CA LEU A 198 -9.45 10.95 -8.43
C LEU A 198 -10.68 10.73 -9.31
N ILE A 199 -11.80 10.28 -8.73
CA ILE A 199 -12.98 9.85 -9.50
C ILE A 199 -14.02 10.97 -9.60
N ASP A 200 -14.38 11.61 -8.49
CA ASP A 200 -15.44 12.61 -8.48
C ASP A 200 -14.92 13.99 -8.89
N LYS A 201 -13.73 14.38 -8.39
CA LYS A 201 -13.08 15.65 -8.74
C LYS A 201 -12.16 15.56 -9.97
N GLU A 202 -11.88 14.35 -10.48
CA GLU A 202 -11.03 14.08 -11.64
C GLU A 202 -9.63 14.71 -11.57
N LEU A 203 -9.08 14.81 -10.34
CA LEU A 203 -7.77 15.38 -10.12
C LEU A 203 -6.66 14.50 -10.72
N GLN A 204 -5.57 15.15 -11.13
CA GLN A 204 -4.29 14.46 -11.34
C GLN A 204 -3.75 13.94 -10.02
N LEU A 205 -2.93 12.89 -10.06
CA LEU A 205 -2.39 12.29 -8.84
C LEU A 205 -1.61 13.29 -7.99
N SER A 206 -0.84 14.20 -8.59
CA SER A 206 -0.11 15.29 -7.89
C SER A 206 -1.01 16.28 -7.16
N ALA A 207 -2.23 16.47 -7.65
CA ALA A 207 -3.20 17.41 -7.07
C ALA A 207 -4.06 16.77 -5.97
N THR A 208 -3.95 15.44 -5.77
CA THR A 208 -4.59 14.78 -4.61
C THR A 208 -3.89 15.14 -3.32
N SER A 209 -4.61 15.04 -2.20
CA SER A 209 -4.04 15.29 -0.86
C SER A 209 -2.81 14.40 -0.57
N ALA A 210 -2.83 13.15 -1.04
CA ALA A 210 -1.71 12.23 -0.92
C ALA A 210 -0.56 12.58 -1.87
N GLY A 211 -0.84 12.87 -3.13
CA GLY A 211 0.16 13.22 -4.14
C GLY A 211 0.90 14.52 -3.82
N ALA A 212 0.21 15.48 -3.20
CA ALA A 212 0.80 16.75 -2.74
C ALA A 212 1.90 16.56 -1.68
N VAL A 213 1.92 15.43 -0.96
CA VAL A 213 3.01 15.09 -0.03
C VAL A 213 4.29 14.71 -0.78
N LEU A 214 4.17 14.08 -1.95
CA LEU A 214 5.30 13.56 -2.73
C LEU A 214 5.82 14.57 -3.77
N ALA A 215 4.96 15.41 -4.29
CA ALA A 215 5.30 16.30 -5.41
C ALA A 215 6.50 17.22 -5.13
N PRO A 216 6.63 17.89 -3.95
CA PRO A 216 7.79 18.76 -3.68
C PRO A 216 9.12 18.00 -3.70
N GLU A 217 9.17 16.81 -3.09
CA GLU A 217 10.41 16.00 -3.06
C GLU A 217 10.82 15.51 -4.45
N VAL A 218 9.85 15.14 -5.29
CA VAL A 218 10.14 14.73 -6.66
C VAL A 218 10.71 15.89 -7.47
N GLU A 219 10.16 17.10 -7.32
CA GLU A 219 10.67 18.30 -7.98
C GLU A 219 12.08 18.68 -7.48
N GLU A 220 12.31 18.63 -6.19
CA GLU A 220 13.62 18.90 -5.58
C GLU A 220 14.67 17.90 -6.10
N ARG A 221 14.37 16.60 -6.03
CA ARG A 221 15.25 15.53 -6.51
C ARG A 221 15.57 15.67 -8.00
N LEU A 222 14.58 16.08 -8.81
CA LEU A 222 14.77 16.35 -10.22
C LEU A 222 15.67 17.56 -10.44
N GLY A 223 15.48 18.66 -9.71
CA GLY A 223 16.31 19.87 -9.76
C GLY A 223 17.75 19.60 -9.36
N GLU A 224 17.95 18.91 -8.23
CA GLU A 224 19.28 18.54 -7.76
C GLU A 224 20.02 17.64 -8.75
N SER A 225 19.35 16.63 -9.31
CA SER A 225 19.98 15.72 -10.26
C SER A 225 20.40 16.42 -11.54
N LYS A 226 19.61 17.38 -12.04
CA LYS A 226 19.98 18.23 -13.18
C LYS A 226 21.21 19.09 -12.89
N SER A 227 21.24 19.70 -11.71
CA SER A 227 22.38 20.54 -11.27
C SER A 227 23.66 19.71 -11.10
N LYS A 228 23.56 18.51 -10.50
CA LYS A 228 24.70 17.57 -10.37
C LYS A 228 25.22 17.13 -11.74
N LEU A 229 24.33 16.80 -12.67
CA LEU A 229 24.72 16.43 -14.04
C LEU A 229 25.47 17.56 -14.76
N GLN A 230 25.00 18.80 -14.64
CA GLN A 230 25.69 19.93 -15.25
C GLN A 230 27.09 20.09 -14.69
N ARG A 231 27.25 20.05 -13.34
CA ARG A 231 28.57 20.13 -12.69
C ARG A 231 29.52 19.02 -13.13
N PHE A 232 29.04 17.78 -13.26
CA PHE A 232 29.88 16.67 -13.71
C PHE A 232 30.28 16.81 -15.19
N ARG A 233 29.40 17.30 -16.06
CA ARG A 233 29.71 17.57 -17.45
C ARG A 233 30.75 18.69 -17.59
N ASP A 234 30.59 19.77 -16.82
CA ASP A 234 31.57 20.88 -16.80
C ASP A 234 32.95 20.43 -16.26
N ARG A 235 32.93 19.52 -15.27
CA ARG A 235 34.19 18.90 -14.77
C ARG A 235 34.84 18.03 -15.83
N LEU A 236 34.07 17.18 -16.49
CA LEU A 236 34.56 16.30 -17.55
C LEU A 236 35.22 17.10 -18.69
N ALA A 237 34.61 18.22 -19.07
CA ALA A 237 35.13 19.09 -20.14
C ALA A 237 36.47 19.77 -19.80
N ARG A 238 36.77 19.94 -18.49
CA ARG A 238 38.01 20.59 -18.02
C ARG A 238 39.11 19.60 -17.60
N GLU A 239 38.74 18.31 -17.46
CA GLU A 239 39.63 17.28 -16.97
C GLU A 239 40.47 16.70 -18.10
N SER A 240 41.80 16.71 -17.95
CA SER A 240 42.76 16.13 -18.91
C SER A 240 43.25 14.75 -18.51
N ASN A 241 43.10 14.36 -17.24
CA ASN A 241 43.51 13.04 -16.75
C ASN A 241 42.50 11.95 -17.10
N GLY A 242 42.88 11.01 -17.96
CA GLY A 242 42.00 9.95 -18.42
C GLY A 242 41.46 9.01 -17.32
N SER A 243 42.18 8.83 -16.22
CA SER A 243 41.69 8.04 -15.09
C SER A 243 40.60 8.78 -14.32
N VAL A 244 40.74 10.11 -14.14
CA VAL A 244 39.72 10.95 -13.49
C VAL A 244 38.49 11.09 -14.41
N GLN A 245 38.68 11.22 -15.72
CA GLN A 245 37.58 11.26 -16.68
C GLN A 245 36.69 10.01 -16.56
N LYS A 246 37.27 8.81 -16.43
CA LYS A 246 36.50 7.57 -16.22
C LYS A 246 35.64 7.60 -14.96
N LEU A 247 36.16 8.12 -13.86
CA LEU A 247 35.41 8.27 -12.62
C LEU A 247 34.24 9.25 -12.76
N VAL A 248 34.48 10.40 -13.41
CA VAL A 248 33.44 11.39 -13.68
C VAL A 248 32.34 10.82 -14.58
N LEU A 249 32.68 9.99 -15.57
CA LEU A 249 31.68 9.32 -16.42
C LEU A 249 30.80 8.38 -15.61
N ILE A 250 31.35 7.64 -14.65
CA ILE A 250 30.57 6.80 -13.73
C ILE A 250 29.61 7.64 -12.89
N ASP A 251 30.06 8.80 -12.40
CA ASP A 251 29.22 9.70 -11.62
C ASP A 251 28.10 10.32 -12.47
N ILE A 252 28.38 10.64 -13.74
CA ILE A 252 27.36 11.09 -14.71
C ILE A 252 26.31 10.01 -14.91
N GLU A 253 26.70 8.75 -15.14
CA GLU A 253 25.76 7.65 -15.34
C GLU A 253 24.84 7.46 -14.11
N LYS A 254 25.40 7.52 -12.90
CA LYS A 254 24.62 7.45 -11.66
C LYS A 254 23.63 8.62 -11.54
N ALA A 255 24.08 9.83 -11.82
CA ALA A 255 23.24 11.02 -11.75
C ALA A 255 22.13 11.00 -12.83
N GLU A 256 22.40 10.44 -14.03
CA GLU A 256 21.40 10.25 -15.07
C GLU A 256 20.33 9.25 -14.67
N LYS A 257 20.69 8.15 -14.01
CA LYS A 257 19.71 7.19 -13.46
C LYS A 257 18.78 7.86 -12.46
N VAL A 258 19.33 8.67 -11.52
CA VAL A 258 18.54 9.41 -10.53
C VAL A 258 17.61 10.42 -11.20
N ARG A 259 18.10 11.18 -12.19
CA ARG A 259 17.30 12.14 -12.96
C ARG A 259 16.16 11.44 -13.71
N ASN A 260 16.46 10.32 -14.38
CA ASN A 260 15.48 9.57 -15.15
C ASN A 260 14.36 9.01 -14.25
N GLN A 261 14.72 8.50 -13.06
CA GLN A 261 13.74 8.07 -12.08
C GLN A 261 12.88 9.23 -11.58
N ALA A 262 13.49 10.36 -11.20
CA ALA A 262 12.75 11.53 -10.75
C ALA A 262 11.83 12.10 -11.86
N GLN A 263 12.25 12.07 -13.13
CA GLN A 263 11.42 12.48 -14.24
C GLN A 263 10.25 11.51 -14.46
N SER A 264 10.48 10.20 -14.33
CA SER A 264 9.43 9.18 -14.37
C SER A 264 8.41 9.38 -13.24
N ASP A 265 8.87 9.63 -12.03
CA ASP A 265 8.02 9.90 -10.87
C ASP A 265 7.17 11.17 -11.09
N LYS A 266 7.79 12.24 -11.61
CA LYS A 266 7.07 13.47 -11.98
C LYS A 266 5.96 13.19 -12.99
N ASN A 267 6.26 12.43 -14.04
CA ASN A 267 5.27 12.08 -15.05
C ASN A 267 4.11 11.27 -14.45
N LYS A 268 4.41 10.26 -13.61
CA LYS A 268 3.38 9.47 -12.90
C LYS A 268 2.48 10.32 -12.01
N LEU A 269 3.03 11.34 -11.34
CA LEU A 269 2.24 12.28 -10.55
C LEU A 269 1.29 13.13 -11.41
N GLN A 270 1.56 13.30 -12.70
CA GLN A 270 0.68 14.01 -13.62
C GLN A 270 -0.42 13.12 -14.21
N ASP A 271 -0.41 11.82 -13.95
CA ASP A 271 -1.40 10.88 -14.45
C ASP A 271 -2.80 11.20 -13.95
N LYS A 272 -3.79 11.13 -14.84
CA LYS A 272 -5.21 11.20 -14.53
C LYS A 272 -5.77 9.81 -14.26
N VAL A 273 -5.29 9.19 -13.20
CA VAL A 273 -5.59 7.79 -12.84
C VAL A 273 -7.09 7.49 -12.84
N GLY A 274 -7.91 8.38 -12.30
CA GLY A 274 -9.37 8.19 -12.24
C GLY A 274 -10.02 8.14 -13.63
N SER A 275 -9.68 9.06 -14.50
CA SER A 275 -10.19 9.11 -15.89
C SER A 275 -9.73 7.91 -16.70
N ASP A 276 -8.48 7.49 -16.50
CA ASP A 276 -7.93 6.29 -17.16
C ASP A 276 -8.69 5.02 -16.75
N MET A 277 -9.01 4.90 -15.44
CA MET A 277 -9.77 3.75 -14.93
C MET A 277 -11.22 3.79 -15.44
N LYS A 278 -11.87 4.95 -15.47
CA LYS A 278 -13.21 5.11 -16.08
C LYS A 278 -13.23 4.66 -17.54
N THR A 279 -12.18 4.94 -18.29
CA THR A 279 -12.06 4.56 -19.71
C THR A 279 -11.85 3.06 -19.89
N LYS A 280 -11.00 2.45 -19.04
CA LYS A 280 -10.65 1.02 -19.12
C LYS A 280 -11.75 0.11 -18.57
N ILE A 281 -12.48 0.56 -17.56
CA ILE A 281 -13.56 -0.19 -16.91
C ILE A 281 -14.89 0.29 -17.49
N LYS A 282 -15.37 -0.39 -18.53
CA LYS A 282 -16.67 -0.15 -19.14
C LYS A 282 -17.67 -1.17 -18.66
N GLY A 283 -18.63 -0.73 -17.83
CA GLY A 283 -19.69 -1.58 -17.29
C GLY A 283 -19.26 -2.45 -16.12
N GLY A 284 -20.21 -2.91 -15.33
CA GLY A 284 -19.99 -3.83 -14.21
C GLY A 284 -20.92 -5.02 -14.30
N SER A 285 -20.45 -6.19 -13.88
CA SER A 285 -21.28 -7.39 -13.71
C SER A 285 -22.14 -7.28 -12.46
N SER A 286 -23.27 -7.96 -12.47
CA SER A 286 -24.06 -8.19 -11.25
C SER A 286 -23.31 -9.09 -10.25
N ASN A 287 -22.36 -9.89 -10.73
CA ASN A 287 -21.51 -10.76 -9.94
C ASN A 287 -20.24 -10.02 -9.46
N TRP A 288 -20.03 -10.00 -8.17
CA TRP A 288 -18.86 -9.36 -7.56
C TRP A 288 -17.51 -10.00 -7.96
N GLN A 289 -17.50 -11.32 -8.20
CA GLN A 289 -16.31 -12.04 -8.62
C GLN A 289 -15.85 -11.62 -10.02
N ASP A 290 -16.79 -11.36 -10.92
CA ASP A 290 -16.48 -10.90 -12.26
C ASP A 290 -15.91 -9.46 -12.21
N ASN A 291 -16.42 -8.63 -11.32
CA ASN A 291 -15.88 -7.29 -11.09
C ASN A 291 -14.45 -7.34 -10.55
N LEU A 292 -14.15 -8.25 -9.60
CA LEU A 292 -12.76 -8.46 -9.14
C LEU A 292 -11.86 -8.97 -10.26
N ARG A 293 -12.31 -9.95 -11.06
CA ARG A 293 -11.56 -10.42 -12.21
C ARG A 293 -11.28 -9.30 -13.20
N THR A 294 -12.24 -8.43 -13.45
CA THR A 294 -12.06 -7.25 -14.31
C THR A 294 -10.97 -6.34 -13.76
N ILE A 295 -10.97 -6.03 -12.45
CA ILE A 295 -9.91 -5.26 -11.82
C ILE A 295 -8.56 -5.94 -12.01
N CYS A 296 -8.45 -7.23 -11.72
CA CYS A 296 -7.21 -7.97 -11.86
C CYS A 296 -6.71 -7.98 -13.32
N THR A 297 -7.60 -8.19 -14.29
CA THR A 297 -7.24 -8.19 -15.71
C THR A 297 -6.77 -6.81 -16.17
N VAL A 298 -7.51 -5.75 -15.85
CA VAL A 298 -7.17 -4.37 -16.26
C VAL A 298 -5.86 -3.90 -15.66
N LEU A 299 -5.57 -4.32 -14.43
CA LEU A 299 -4.37 -3.90 -13.69
C LEU A 299 -3.21 -4.90 -13.78
N GLY A 300 -3.41 -6.08 -14.38
CA GLY A 300 -2.41 -7.14 -14.43
C GLY A 300 -2.10 -7.74 -13.05
N LEU A 301 -3.07 -7.77 -12.13
CA LEU A 301 -2.88 -8.22 -10.75
C LEU A 301 -3.13 -9.71 -10.59
N GLY A 302 -2.40 -10.34 -9.67
CA GLY A 302 -2.69 -11.70 -9.21
C GLY A 302 -4.00 -11.77 -8.43
N LEU A 303 -4.79 -12.81 -8.69
CA LEU A 303 -5.99 -13.14 -7.93
C LEU A 303 -5.83 -14.53 -7.32
N SER A 304 -5.80 -14.59 -6.00
CA SER A 304 -5.72 -15.85 -5.25
C SER A 304 -7.00 -16.11 -4.47
N ILE A 305 -7.41 -17.37 -4.37
CA ILE A 305 -8.55 -17.80 -3.56
C ILE A 305 -8.02 -18.70 -2.46
N VAL A 306 -8.24 -18.32 -1.21
CA VAL A 306 -7.81 -19.08 -0.05
C VAL A 306 -9.02 -19.49 0.78
N ALA A 307 -8.97 -20.70 1.35
CA ALA A 307 -10.03 -21.21 2.23
C ALA A 307 -10.00 -20.48 3.60
N ASP A 308 -8.83 -20.09 4.04
CA ASP A 308 -8.58 -19.46 5.33
C ASP A 308 -7.98 -18.07 5.18
N VAL A 309 -8.22 -17.22 6.17
CA VAL A 309 -7.65 -15.87 6.21
C VAL A 309 -6.17 -15.96 6.55
N VAL A 310 -5.34 -15.61 5.58
CA VAL A 310 -3.91 -15.35 5.80
C VAL A 310 -3.70 -13.87 5.59
N LEU A 311 -3.39 -13.14 6.65
CA LEU A 311 -2.88 -11.78 6.47
C LEU A 311 -1.47 -11.91 5.88
N PRO A 312 -1.20 -11.29 4.72
CA PRO A 312 0.14 -11.29 4.16
C PRO A 312 1.05 -10.51 5.09
N LEU A 313 1.80 -11.23 5.90
CA LEU A 313 2.80 -10.66 6.78
C LEU A 313 4.13 -10.66 6.05
N ALA A 314 4.80 -9.53 6.03
CA ALA A 314 6.15 -9.41 5.52
C ALA A 314 7.06 -10.49 6.16
N GLY A 315 7.33 -11.56 5.42
CA GLY A 315 8.33 -12.58 5.76
C GLY A 315 7.89 -13.72 6.69
N VAL A 316 6.59 -13.90 6.97
CA VAL A 316 6.11 -15.08 7.71
C VAL A 316 5.03 -15.79 6.91
N SER A 317 5.39 -16.89 6.27
CA SER A 317 4.44 -17.90 5.80
C SER A 317 3.87 -18.63 7.01
N CYS A 318 2.73 -18.24 7.50
CA CYS A 318 1.94 -19.11 8.36
C CYS A 318 1.08 -20.02 7.47
N THR A 319 1.63 -21.18 7.12
CA THR A 319 0.83 -22.30 6.65
C THR A 319 0.20 -22.93 7.89
N VAL A 320 -1.09 -22.72 8.09
CA VAL A 320 -1.85 -23.52 9.04
C VAL A 320 -2.36 -24.72 8.26
N MET A 321 -1.87 -25.91 8.65
CA MET A 321 -2.46 -27.20 8.22
C MET A 321 -3.83 -27.39 8.86
#